data_354e8153e9d5188dd71d74615804e774
#
_entry.id   354e8153e9d5188dd71d74615804e774
#
_cell.length_a   1.000
_cell.length_b   1.000
_cell.length_c   1.000
_cell.angle_alpha   90.00
_cell.angle_beta   90.00
_cell.angle_gamma   90.00
#
_symmetry.space_group_name_H-M   'P 1'
#
loop_
_entity.id
_entity.type
_entity.pdbx_description
1 polymer ?
#
loop_
_entity_poly.entity_id
_entity_poly.type
_entity_poly.pdbx_seq_one_letter_code
_entity_poly.pdbx_strand_id
1 'polypeptide(L)'
;LVAQDHSWWMYHKDAVQFAGHKFSGNYVHGVSKINLATNINSGLAGLMVAVEAGATEVVLLGFDMRPGHYFGEHPKGLKNADDLRFRTFRMQFADYARSCKVPVYNCTTGSALTCFPRLGLDEVLERPSHVAGGSGGNPGHWPKPNKGAAIH
;
A
#
# COMPACT_ATOMS: atom_id res chain seq x y z
N LEU A 1 2.31 8.50 2.64
CA LEU A 1 2.42 8.34 1.18
C LEU A 1 3.34 7.18 0.84
N VAL A 2 2.89 6.25 -0.01
CA VAL A 2 3.69 5.11 -0.48
C VAL A 2 3.63 5.05 -2.00
N ALA A 3 4.79 5.04 -2.66
CA ALA A 3 4.88 4.82 -4.10
C ALA A 3 6.16 4.03 -4.42
N GLN A 4 5.99 2.94 -5.18
CA GLN A 4 7.09 2.02 -5.50
C GLN A 4 7.91 2.47 -6.70
N ASP A 5 7.28 3.08 -7.68
CA ASP A 5 7.93 3.42 -8.95
C ASP A 5 8.79 4.68 -8.81
N HIS A 6 10.08 4.55 -9.13
CA HIS A 6 10.99 5.70 -9.18
C HIS A 6 10.51 6.78 -10.16
N SER A 7 10.01 6.37 -11.34
CA SER A 7 9.46 7.28 -12.34
C SER A 7 8.28 8.10 -11.82
N TRP A 8 7.46 7.52 -10.93
CA TRP A 8 6.37 8.24 -10.28
C TRP A 8 6.90 9.41 -9.44
N TRP A 9 7.92 9.19 -8.61
CA TRP A 9 8.57 10.23 -7.81
C TRP A 9 9.24 11.30 -8.67
N MET A 10 9.83 10.90 -9.80
CA MET A 10 10.46 11.83 -10.73
C MET A 10 9.44 12.69 -11.46
N TYR A 11 8.25 12.15 -11.74
CA TYR A 11 7.16 12.88 -12.35
C TYR A 11 6.47 13.82 -11.34
N HIS A 12 6.20 13.34 -10.14
CA HIS A 12 5.53 14.07 -9.06
C HIS A 12 6.54 14.62 -8.04
N LYS A 13 7.44 15.48 -8.52
CA LYS A 13 8.54 16.01 -7.68
C LYS A 13 8.05 16.71 -6.41
N ASP A 14 6.90 17.36 -6.46
CA ASP A 14 6.29 18.03 -5.31
C ASP A 14 5.79 17.06 -4.23
N ALA A 15 5.58 15.79 -4.58
CA ALA A 15 5.20 14.77 -3.61
C ALA A 15 6.25 14.58 -2.50
N VAL A 16 7.50 14.94 -2.75
CA VAL A 16 8.57 14.94 -1.74
C VAL A 16 8.31 15.98 -0.64
N GLN A 17 7.56 17.04 -0.94
CA GLN A 17 7.18 18.10 0.00
C GLN A 17 6.02 17.67 0.94
N PHE A 18 5.38 16.53 0.69
CA PHE A 18 4.33 16.03 1.58
C PHE A 18 4.86 15.93 3.02
N ALA A 19 4.18 16.60 3.96
CA ALA A 19 4.64 16.74 5.35
C ALA A 19 4.60 15.41 6.14
N GLY A 20 3.77 14.43 5.71
CA GLY A 20 3.65 13.13 6.37
C GLY A 20 4.76 12.16 5.98
N HIS A 21 4.69 10.95 6.54
CA HIS A 21 5.63 9.88 6.22
C HIS A 21 5.54 9.48 4.74
N LYS A 22 6.71 9.27 4.14
CA LYS A 22 6.87 8.90 2.72
C LYS A 22 7.71 7.65 2.62
N PHE A 23 7.25 6.67 1.85
CA PHE A 23 7.92 5.38 1.71
C PHE A 23 8.05 4.98 0.24
N SER A 24 9.19 4.38 -0.10
CA SER A 24 9.45 3.79 -1.41
C SER A 24 10.33 2.56 -1.27
N GLY A 25 10.14 1.55 -2.13
CA GLY A 25 11.07 0.43 -2.26
C GLY A 25 12.35 0.81 -3.02
N ASN A 26 12.33 1.92 -3.75
CA ASN A 26 13.49 2.47 -4.44
C ASN A 26 14.11 3.61 -3.63
N TYR A 27 15.38 3.90 -3.91
CA TYR A 27 16.01 5.09 -3.35
C TYR A 27 15.42 6.35 -3.98
N VAL A 28 14.89 7.21 -3.14
CA VAL A 28 14.41 8.56 -3.50
C VAL A 28 14.84 9.51 -2.40
N HIS A 29 15.48 10.62 -2.76
CA HIS A 29 15.94 11.61 -1.78
C HIS A 29 14.73 12.18 -1.00
N GLY A 30 14.83 12.24 0.33
CA GLY A 30 13.76 12.74 1.20
C GLY A 30 12.60 11.75 1.44
N VAL A 31 12.72 10.50 0.98
CA VAL A 31 11.74 9.43 1.15
C VAL A 31 12.37 8.26 1.88
N SER A 32 11.68 7.69 2.86
CA SER A 32 12.15 6.52 3.59
C SER A 32 12.15 5.29 2.68
N LYS A 33 13.31 4.67 2.52
CA LYS A 33 13.41 3.40 1.81
C LYS A 33 12.88 2.27 2.70
N ILE A 34 11.98 1.46 2.15
CA ILE A 34 11.49 0.24 2.78
C ILE A 34 12.05 -0.97 2.04
N ASN A 35 12.42 -2.00 2.80
CA ASN A 35 12.96 -3.22 2.24
C ASN A 35 11.81 -4.17 1.85
N LEU A 36 11.19 -3.88 0.72
CA LEU A 36 10.14 -4.73 0.13
C LEU A 36 10.68 -5.42 -1.12
N ALA A 37 10.03 -6.51 -1.49
CA ALA A 37 10.33 -7.16 -2.76
C ALA A 37 10.23 -6.17 -3.92
N THR A 38 11.15 -6.24 -4.86
CA THR A 38 11.13 -5.40 -6.06
C THR A 38 9.90 -5.71 -6.91
N ASN A 39 9.38 -4.70 -7.59
CA ASN A 39 8.23 -4.84 -8.52
C ASN A 39 6.87 -5.21 -7.86
N ILE A 40 6.68 -4.94 -6.58
CA ILE A 40 5.34 -5.05 -6.01
C ILE A 40 4.49 -3.83 -6.35
N ASN A 41 3.18 -4.01 -6.35
CA ASN A 41 2.21 -2.94 -6.51
C ASN A 41 2.29 -1.94 -5.34
N SER A 42 2.18 -0.63 -5.61
CA SER A 42 2.23 0.41 -4.57
C SER A 42 1.11 0.27 -3.53
N GLY A 43 -0.06 -0.23 -3.93
CA GLY A 43 -1.16 -0.52 -3.00
C GLY A 43 -0.80 -1.65 -2.03
N LEU A 44 -0.17 -2.72 -2.53
CA LEU A 44 0.34 -3.80 -1.67
C LEU A 44 1.44 -3.29 -0.73
N ALA A 45 2.35 -2.46 -1.23
CA ALA A 45 3.35 -1.82 -0.40
C ALA A 45 2.72 -0.97 0.71
N GLY A 46 1.65 -0.23 0.39
CA GLY A 46 0.88 0.54 1.37
C GLY A 46 0.25 -0.34 2.45
N LEU A 47 -0.36 -1.46 2.07
CA LEU A 47 -0.89 -2.45 3.00
C LEU A 47 0.20 -2.99 3.93
N MET A 48 1.35 -3.39 3.37
CA MET A 48 2.48 -3.93 4.15
C MET A 48 3.03 -2.88 5.13
N VAL A 49 3.15 -1.62 4.70
CA VAL A 49 3.57 -0.51 5.57
C VAL A 49 2.57 -0.29 6.70
N ALA A 50 1.27 -0.34 6.44
CA ALA A 50 0.25 -0.18 7.47
C ALA A 50 0.33 -1.29 8.54
N VAL A 51 0.49 -2.53 8.10
CA VAL A 51 0.64 -3.69 9.01
C VAL A 51 1.93 -3.59 9.83
N GLU A 52 3.05 -3.24 9.20
CA GLU A 52 4.34 -3.04 9.88
C GLU A 52 4.31 -1.86 10.89
N ALA A 53 3.51 -0.85 10.59
CA ALA A 53 3.26 0.28 11.49
C ALA A 53 2.32 -0.06 12.67
N GLY A 54 1.81 -1.29 12.75
CA GLY A 54 1.00 -1.77 13.85
C GLY A 54 -0.51 -1.60 13.66
N ALA A 55 -0.98 -1.51 12.40
CA ALA A 55 -2.41 -1.54 12.14
C ALA A 55 -3.02 -2.86 12.66
N THR A 56 -4.11 -2.78 13.39
CA THR A 56 -4.86 -3.93 13.90
C THR A 56 -5.92 -4.41 12.92
N GLU A 57 -6.29 -3.58 11.96
CA GLU A 57 -7.21 -3.86 10.86
C GLU A 57 -6.85 -2.96 9.67
N VAL A 58 -7.06 -3.42 8.45
CA VAL A 58 -6.86 -2.62 7.24
C VAL A 58 -8.09 -2.71 6.33
N VAL A 59 -8.52 -1.56 5.83
CA VAL A 59 -9.63 -1.43 4.87
C VAL A 59 -9.08 -0.95 3.53
N LEU A 60 -9.34 -1.71 2.48
CA LEU A 60 -8.93 -1.36 1.11
C LEU A 60 -10.07 -0.66 0.38
N LEU A 61 -9.80 0.55 -0.11
CA LEU A 61 -10.73 1.36 -0.91
C LEU A 61 -10.08 1.69 -2.26
N GLY A 62 -10.85 1.59 -3.35
CA GLY A 62 -10.35 1.89 -4.69
C GLY A 62 -9.41 0.82 -5.26
N PHE A 63 -9.47 -0.41 -4.75
CA PHE A 63 -8.65 -1.53 -5.23
C PHE A 63 -9.41 -2.35 -6.29
N ASP A 64 -9.72 -1.74 -7.43
CA ASP A 64 -10.44 -2.39 -8.54
C ASP A 64 -9.68 -3.58 -9.11
N MET A 65 -8.35 -3.48 -9.18
CA MET A 65 -7.41 -4.49 -9.67
C MET A 65 -7.70 -4.99 -11.08
N ARG A 66 -8.11 -4.07 -11.94
CA ARG A 66 -8.37 -4.24 -13.38
C ARG A 66 -7.87 -3.02 -14.14
N PRO A 67 -7.63 -3.10 -15.46
CA PRO A 67 -7.26 -1.96 -16.27
C PRO A 67 -8.28 -0.81 -16.20
N GLY A 68 -7.76 0.40 -16.35
CA GLY A 68 -8.51 1.63 -16.25
C GLY A 68 -8.38 2.28 -14.87
N HIS A 69 -8.48 3.59 -14.86
CA HIS A 69 -8.52 4.41 -13.66
C HIS A 69 -9.75 5.31 -13.74
N TYR A 70 -10.32 5.69 -12.61
CA TYR A 70 -11.47 6.61 -12.59
C TYR A 70 -11.15 7.98 -13.22
N PHE A 71 -9.88 8.36 -13.26
CA PHE A 71 -9.37 9.60 -13.87
C PHE A 71 -8.87 9.41 -15.31
N GLY A 72 -9.03 8.22 -15.92
CA GLY A 72 -8.52 7.89 -17.24
C GLY A 72 -7.07 7.37 -17.23
N GLU A 73 -6.31 7.67 -18.28
CA GLU A 73 -4.93 7.19 -18.40
C GLU A 73 -3.95 8.07 -17.63
N HIS A 74 -2.83 7.47 -17.23
CA HIS A 74 -1.72 8.22 -16.67
C HIS A 74 -1.14 9.20 -17.68
N PRO A 75 -0.62 10.33 -17.22
CA PRO A 75 0.07 11.28 -18.08
C PRO A 75 1.23 10.65 -18.86
N LYS A 76 1.58 11.26 -19.98
CA LYS A 76 2.73 10.82 -20.79
C LYS A 76 4.01 10.75 -19.92
N GLY A 77 4.67 9.62 -19.95
CA GLY A 77 5.88 9.33 -19.15
C GLY A 77 5.62 8.37 -17.98
N LEU A 78 4.36 8.13 -17.62
CA LEU A 78 3.97 7.06 -16.69
C LEU A 78 3.29 5.93 -17.46
N LYS A 79 3.52 4.70 -17.04
CA LYS A 79 2.94 3.52 -17.71
C LYS A 79 1.61 3.16 -17.09
N ASN A 80 0.60 2.91 -17.94
CA ASN A 80 -0.61 2.23 -17.54
C ASN A 80 -0.33 0.72 -17.43
N ALA A 81 -0.88 0.09 -16.40
CA ALA A 81 -0.80 -1.35 -16.25
C ALA A 81 -1.81 -2.02 -17.19
N ASP A 82 -1.37 -3.06 -17.89
CA ASP A 82 -2.19 -3.94 -18.72
C ASP A 82 -2.81 -5.09 -17.89
N ASP A 83 -3.62 -5.93 -18.53
CA ASP A 83 -4.26 -7.07 -17.90
C ASP A 83 -3.27 -8.04 -17.28
N LEU A 84 -2.14 -8.29 -17.95
CA LEU A 84 -1.10 -9.19 -17.45
C LEU A 84 -0.47 -8.65 -16.17
N ARG A 85 -0.22 -7.34 -16.13
CA ARG A 85 0.31 -6.67 -14.95
C ARG A 85 -0.68 -6.71 -13.78
N PHE A 86 -1.97 -6.47 -14.03
CA PHE A 86 -3.01 -6.59 -13.00
C PHE A 86 -3.17 -8.02 -12.50
N ARG A 87 -3.03 -9.03 -13.38
CA ARG A 87 -2.99 -10.44 -12.96
C ARG A 87 -1.83 -10.69 -12.00
N THR A 88 -0.64 -10.19 -12.32
CA THR A 88 0.54 -10.28 -11.43
C THR A 88 0.27 -9.59 -10.09
N PHE A 89 -0.32 -8.42 -10.08
CA PHE A 89 -0.67 -7.72 -8.84
C PHE A 89 -1.64 -8.53 -7.98
N ARG A 90 -2.70 -9.09 -8.56
CA ARG A 90 -3.64 -9.94 -7.82
C ARG A 90 -2.96 -11.17 -7.20
N MET A 91 -2.01 -11.78 -7.91
CA MET A 91 -1.21 -12.88 -7.38
C MET A 91 -0.35 -12.42 -6.18
N GLN A 92 0.32 -11.30 -6.27
CA GLN A 92 1.12 -10.73 -5.18
C GLN A 92 0.28 -10.48 -3.91
N PHE A 93 -0.93 -9.94 -4.08
CA PHE A 93 -1.86 -9.76 -2.96
C PHE A 93 -2.31 -11.09 -2.36
N ALA A 94 -2.61 -12.09 -3.21
CA ALA A 94 -3.01 -13.42 -2.75
C ALA A 94 -1.88 -14.13 -1.99
N ASP A 95 -0.63 -13.95 -2.44
CA ASP A 95 0.55 -14.49 -1.75
C ASP A 95 0.72 -13.84 -0.37
N TYR A 96 0.61 -12.52 -0.29
CA TYR A 96 0.69 -11.80 0.97
C TYR A 96 -0.46 -12.18 1.92
N ALA A 97 -1.68 -12.31 1.42
CA ALA A 97 -2.85 -12.65 2.21
C ALA A 97 -2.70 -13.98 2.98
N ARG A 98 -1.93 -14.95 2.44
CA ARG A 98 -1.67 -16.25 3.11
C ARG A 98 -0.85 -16.10 4.40
N SER A 99 -0.03 -15.08 4.51
CA SER A 99 0.85 -14.84 5.65
C SER A 99 0.42 -13.68 6.54
N CYS A 100 -0.44 -12.80 6.04
CA CYS A 100 -0.93 -11.64 6.78
C CYS A 100 -1.77 -12.08 7.98
N LYS A 101 -1.41 -11.61 9.17
CA LYS A 101 -2.11 -11.92 10.43
C LYS A 101 -3.13 -10.85 10.81
N VAL A 102 -3.08 -9.69 10.15
CA VAL A 102 -3.99 -8.57 10.39
C VAL A 102 -5.23 -8.77 9.51
N PRO A 103 -6.44 -8.62 10.05
CA PRO A 103 -7.66 -8.59 9.25
C PRO A 103 -7.58 -7.50 8.16
N VAL A 104 -7.86 -7.90 6.92
CA VAL A 104 -7.90 -7.00 5.77
C VAL A 104 -9.25 -7.15 5.08
N TYR A 105 -9.96 -6.07 4.87
CA TYR A 105 -11.26 -6.05 4.20
C TYR A 105 -11.20 -5.24 2.92
N ASN A 106 -11.79 -5.78 1.85
CA ASN A 106 -11.88 -5.08 0.59
C ASN A 106 -13.28 -4.46 0.42
N CYS A 107 -13.38 -3.15 0.63
CA CYS A 107 -14.62 -2.38 0.48
C CYS A 107 -14.78 -1.78 -0.92
N THR A 108 -14.00 -2.24 -1.91
CA THR A 108 -14.13 -1.79 -3.29
C THR A 108 -15.21 -2.58 -4.02
N THR A 109 -16.30 -1.91 -4.38
CA THR A 109 -17.38 -2.52 -5.16
C THR A 109 -16.85 -3.04 -6.50
N GLY A 110 -17.20 -4.28 -6.83
CA GLY A 110 -16.83 -4.89 -8.11
C GLY A 110 -15.33 -5.17 -8.29
N SER A 111 -14.52 -5.10 -7.24
CA SER A 111 -13.08 -5.39 -7.29
C SER A 111 -12.77 -6.78 -7.85
N ALA A 112 -11.71 -6.88 -8.67
CA ALA A 112 -11.14 -8.16 -9.09
C ALA A 112 -10.19 -8.78 -8.05
N LEU A 113 -9.93 -8.07 -6.93
CA LEU A 113 -9.14 -8.56 -5.82
C LEU A 113 -10.02 -9.40 -4.89
N THR A 114 -9.85 -10.72 -4.92
CA THR A 114 -10.75 -11.68 -4.24
C THR A 114 -10.09 -12.38 -3.04
N CYS A 115 -8.82 -12.09 -2.75
CA CYS A 115 -8.08 -12.76 -1.66
C CYS A 115 -8.41 -12.23 -0.25
N PHE A 116 -9.16 -11.14 -0.16
CA PHE A 116 -9.64 -10.59 1.10
C PHE A 116 -11.17 -10.59 1.15
N PRO A 117 -11.78 -10.76 2.34
CA PRO A 117 -13.22 -10.64 2.51
C PRO A 117 -13.74 -9.30 1.98
N ARG A 118 -14.90 -9.34 1.33
CA ARG A 118 -15.60 -8.13 0.87
C ARG A 118 -16.63 -7.72 1.89
N LEU A 119 -16.62 -6.44 2.23
CA LEU A 119 -17.60 -5.82 3.12
C LEU A 119 -18.06 -4.49 2.54
N GLY A 120 -19.23 -4.06 2.93
CA GLY A 120 -19.65 -2.67 2.73
C GLY A 120 -18.79 -1.73 3.58
N LEU A 121 -18.51 -0.54 3.08
CA LEU A 121 -17.76 0.44 3.87
C LEU A 121 -18.52 0.81 5.16
N ASP A 122 -19.83 1.01 5.05
CA ASP A 122 -20.68 1.33 6.20
C ASP A 122 -20.64 0.19 7.23
N GLU A 123 -20.69 -1.06 6.78
CA GLU A 123 -20.59 -2.23 7.65
C GLU A 123 -19.27 -2.25 8.45
N VAL A 124 -18.16 -1.85 7.81
CA VAL A 124 -16.87 -1.77 8.49
C VAL A 124 -16.82 -0.62 9.48
N LEU A 125 -17.36 0.54 9.12
CA LEU A 125 -17.34 1.74 9.97
C LEU A 125 -18.28 1.61 11.18
N GLU A 126 -19.37 0.85 11.05
CA GLU A 126 -20.33 0.60 12.14
C GLU A 126 -19.86 -0.47 13.14
N ARG A 127 -18.83 -1.24 12.77
CA ARG A 127 -18.26 -2.21 13.72
C ARG A 127 -17.73 -1.47 14.94
N PRO A 128 -18.05 -1.95 16.14
CA PRO A 128 -17.34 -1.45 17.32
C PRO A 128 -15.86 -1.71 17.06
N SER A 129 -15.09 -0.62 17.00
CA SER A 129 -13.63 -0.72 16.90
C SER A 129 -13.18 -1.71 17.95
N HIS A 130 -12.57 -2.81 17.54
CA HIS A 130 -11.85 -3.68 18.44
C HIS A 130 -10.59 -2.92 18.91
N VAL A 131 -10.81 -1.82 19.63
CA VAL A 131 -9.82 -1.29 20.53
C VAL A 131 -9.78 -2.33 21.64
N ALA A 132 -9.11 -3.44 21.39
CA ALA A 132 -8.59 -4.24 22.46
C ALA A 132 -7.91 -3.25 23.38
N GLY A 133 -8.33 -3.18 24.64
CA GLY A 133 -7.73 -2.32 25.66
C GLY A 133 -6.26 -2.67 25.87
N GLY A 134 -5.45 -2.44 24.85
CA GLY A 134 -4.01 -2.50 24.83
C GLY A 134 -3.55 -1.07 25.02
N SER A 135 -2.89 -0.85 26.12
CA SER A 135 -2.08 0.33 26.41
C SER A 135 -1.48 0.91 25.14
N GLY A 136 -1.87 2.14 24.83
CA GLY A 136 -1.59 2.87 23.60
C GLY A 136 -0.31 2.46 22.90
N GLY A 137 -0.45 1.81 21.74
CA GLY A 137 0.66 1.64 20.84
C GLY A 137 1.26 3.01 20.61
N ASN A 138 2.53 3.15 20.96
CA ASN A 138 3.26 4.41 20.84
C ASN A 138 3.11 4.94 19.41
N PRO A 139 2.41 6.06 19.15
CA PRO A 139 2.17 6.58 17.81
C PRO A 139 3.45 6.99 17.07
N GLY A 140 4.60 6.75 17.67
CA GLY A 140 5.93 7.03 17.13
C GLY A 140 6.70 5.82 16.59
N HIS A 141 6.15 4.61 16.57
CA HIS A 141 6.87 3.44 16.03
C HIS A 141 6.59 3.21 14.54
N TRP A 142 6.93 4.22 13.74
CA TRP A 142 7.05 4.00 12.29
C TRP A 142 8.35 3.26 11.99
N PRO A 143 8.38 2.41 10.95
CA PRO A 143 9.60 1.75 10.52
C PRO A 143 10.72 2.78 10.39
N LYS A 144 11.76 2.67 11.22
CA LYS A 144 12.89 3.59 11.12
C LYS A 144 13.55 3.39 9.76
N PRO A 145 13.90 4.48 9.05
CA PRO A 145 14.66 4.35 7.81
C PRO A 145 15.93 3.56 8.12
N ASN A 146 16.14 2.47 7.39
CA ASN A 146 17.40 1.72 7.45
C ASN A 146 18.52 2.70 7.09
N LYS A 147 19.26 3.18 8.08
CA LYS A 147 20.50 3.92 7.84
C LYS A 147 21.43 2.95 7.16
N GLY A 148 21.63 3.16 5.86
CA GLY A 148 22.28 2.26 4.93
C GLY A 148 23.38 1.41 5.55
N ALA A 149 23.25 0.10 5.40
CA ALA A 149 24.40 -0.76 5.39
C ALA A 149 25.24 -0.33 4.19
N ALA A 150 26.42 0.21 4.45
CA ALA A 150 27.40 0.48 3.43
C ALA A 150 27.68 -0.84 2.71
N ILE A 151 27.39 -0.88 1.43
CA ILE A 151 27.84 -1.97 0.56
C ILE A 151 29.30 -1.65 0.26
N HIS A 152 30.19 -2.46 0.80
CA HIS A 152 31.57 -2.56 0.34
C HIS A 152 31.62 -3.35 -0.96
#